data_0d1c471d21a77bf60472a2d4eb1ed7d9
#
_entry.id   0d1c471d21a77bf60472a2d4eb1ed7d9
#
_cell.length_a   1.000
_cell.length_b   1.000
_cell.length_c   1.000
_cell.angle_alpha   90.00
_cell.angle_beta   90.00
_cell.angle_gamma   90.00
#
_symmetry.space_group_name_H-M   'P 1'
#
loop_
_entity.id
_entity.type
_entity.pdbx_description
1 polymer ?
#
loop_
_entity_poly.entity_id
_entity_poly.type
_entity_poly.pdbx_seq_one_letter_code
_entity_poly.pdbx_strand_id
1 'polypeptide(L)'
;MNIAILGSPKVALEHAHSILDETPTARVVVYTEEAEIGFPEIPLPEEIILTDALTTIPENWYSTIPIGIDQDTPSKTAHSWLVKSLAIQLASRGAQFFLRTSILEIDEERQEISFRGGGSISSGVESYDGLYDFR
;
A
#
# COMPACT_ATOMS: atom_id res chain seq x y z
N MET A 1 -7.02 -1.77 17.18
CA MET A 1 -7.11 -2.91 16.26
C MET A 1 -5.92 -2.87 15.31
N ASN A 2 -5.22 -3.98 15.19
CA ASN A 2 -4.04 -4.09 14.34
C ASN A 2 -4.41 -4.79 13.04
N ILE A 3 -4.17 -4.13 11.91
CA ILE A 3 -4.50 -4.65 10.59
C ILE A 3 -3.21 -4.85 9.79
N ALA A 4 -3.00 -6.07 9.30
CA ALA A 4 -1.88 -6.40 8.44
C ALA A 4 -2.33 -6.47 6.98
N ILE A 5 -1.62 -5.76 6.12
CA ILE A 5 -1.83 -5.77 4.66
C ILE A 5 -0.56 -6.37 4.04
N LEU A 6 -0.71 -7.44 3.27
CA LEU A 6 0.41 -8.10 2.61
C LEU A 6 0.42 -7.74 1.13
N GLY A 7 1.50 -7.12 0.68
CA GLY A 7 1.63 -6.60 -0.68
C GLY A 7 1.22 -5.14 -0.78
N SER A 8 1.65 -4.50 -1.86
CA SER A 8 1.40 -3.07 -2.06
C SER A 8 0.89 -2.71 -3.46
N PRO A 9 0.08 -3.58 -4.12
CA PRO A 9 -0.59 -3.14 -5.34
C PRO A 9 -1.63 -2.05 -5.03
N LYS A 10 -2.06 -1.35 -6.05
CA LYS A 10 -3.04 -0.26 -5.93
C LYS A 10 -4.25 -0.67 -5.08
N VAL A 11 -4.81 -1.85 -5.33
CA VAL A 11 -6.00 -2.34 -4.61
C VAL A 11 -5.75 -2.51 -3.12
N ALA A 12 -4.55 -2.92 -2.72
CA ALA A 12 -4.19 -3.06 -1.31
C ALA A 12 -4.17 -1.70 -0.61
N LEU A 13 -3.61 -0.69 -1.26
CA LEU A 13 -3.52 0.66 -0.71
C LEU A 13 -4.91 1.31 -0.61
N GLU A 14 -5.76 1.09 -1.60
CA GLU A 14 -7.15 1.53 -1.55
C GLU A 14 -7.91 0.87 -0.41
N HIS A 15 -7.70 -0.43 -0.22
CA HIS A 15 -8.33 -1.16 0.88
C HIS A 15 -7.88 -0.62 2.24
N ALA A 16 -6.59 -0.32 2.39
CA ALA A 16 -6.05 0.27 3.61
C ALA A 16 -6.70 1.62 3.92
N HIS A 17 -6.90 2.47 2.92
CA HIS A 17 -7.61 3.73 3.10
C HIS A 17 -9.05 3.52 3.54
N SER A 18 -9.76 2.56 2.95
CA SER A 18 -11.13 2.21 3.35
C SER A 18 -11.21 1.80 4.82
N ILE A 19 -10.24 0.99 5.27
CA ILE A 19 -10.18 0.57 6.68
C ILE A 19 -10.03 1.79 7.60
N LEU A 20 -9.14 2.72 7.25
CA LEU A 20 -8.92 3.93 8.04
C LEU A 20 -10.12 4.89 8.00
N ASP A 21 -10.88 4.89 6.92
CA ASP A 21 -12.11 5.68 6.83
C ASP A 21 -13.18 5.13 7.80
N GLU A 22 -13.32 3.81 7.88
CA GLU A 22 -14.28 3.17 8.78
C GLU A 22 -13.81 3.12 10.22
N THR A 23 -12.50 2.92 10.44
CA THR A 23 -11.89 2.78 11.77
C THR A 23 -10.63 3.64 11.85
N PRO A 24 -10.78 4.96 12.08
CA PRO A 24 -9.62 5.89 12.08
C PRO A 24 -8.54 5.56 13.12
N THR A 25 -8.87 4.80 14.15
CA THR A 25 -7.93 4.40 15.21
C THR A 25 -7.21 3.08 14.91
N ALA A 26 -7.51 2.42 13.79
CA ALA A 26 -6.85 1.19 13.42
C ALA A 26 -5.37 1.43 13.16
N ARG A 27 -4.52 0.51 13.61
CA ARG A 27 -3.10 0.51 13.27
C ARG A 27 -2.92 -0.36 12.02
N VAL A 28 -2.64 0.27 10.91
CA VAL A 28 -2.45 -0.42 9.62
C VAL A 28 -0.96 -0.56 9.33
N VAL A 29 -0.54 -1.79 9.04
CA VAL A 29 0.85 -2.08 8.68
C VAL A 29 0.85 -2.78 7.32
N VAL A 30 1.60 -2.24 6.37
CA VAL A 30 1.75 -2.80 5.03
C VAL A 30 3.11 -3.45 4.93
N TYR A 31 3.13 -4.74 4.59
CA TYR A 31 4.35 -5.50 4.38
C TYR A 31 4.54 -5.73 2.88
N THR A 32 5.66 -5.32 2.33
CA THR A 32 5.93 -5.48 0.91
C THR A 32 7.40 -5.83 0.65
N GLU A 33 7.64 -6.63 -0.38
CA GLU A 33 8.99 -6.95 -0.83
C GLU A 33 9.59 -5.81 -1.66
N GLU A 34 8.77 -4.86 -2.12
CA GLU A 34 9.24 -3.72 -2.89
C GLU A 34 10.17 -2.84 -2.07
N ALA A 35 11.20 -2.31 -2.74
CA ALA A 35 12.12 -1.35 -2.13
C ALA A 35 11.51 0.05 -2.02
N GLU A 36 10.61 0.37 -2.94
CA GLU A 36 9.91 1.65 -3.01
C GLU A 36 8.54 1.41 -3.64
N ILE A 37 7.48 1.86 -2.98
CA ILE A 37 6.12 1.67 -3.49
C ILE A 37 5.88 2.58 -4.69
N GLY A 38 5.29 2.00 -5.74
CA GLY A 38 5.01 2.72 -6.98
C GLY A 38 6.18 2.81 -7.93
N PHE A 39 7.33 2.23 -7.57
CA PHE A 39 8.47 2.16 -8.47
C PHE A 39 8.19 1.10 -9.55
N PRO A 40 8.55 1.36 -10.82
CA PRO A 40 8.31 0.39 -11.89
C PRO A 40 9.07 -0.91 -11.63
N GLU A 41 8.35 -2.01 -11.51
CA GLU A 41 8.91 -3.34 -11.34
C GLU A 41 8.41 -4.26 -12.46
N ILE A 42 8.97 -5.45 -12.55
CA ILE A 42 8.52 -6.45 -13.50
C ILE A 42 7.46 -7.33 -12.81
N PRO A 43 6.23 -7.46 -13.35
CA PRO A 43 5.75 -6.85 -14.59
C PRO A 43 5.57 -5.35 -14.53
N LEU A 44 5.70 -4.67 -15.68
CA LEU A 44 5.54 -3.22 -15.75
C LEU A 44 4.15 -2.80 -15.27
N PRO A 45 4.03 -1.61 -14.66
CA PRO A 45 2.74 -1.12 -14.18
C PRO A 45 1.75 -0.97 -15.33
N GLU A 46 0.46 -1.12 -15.00
CA GLU A 46 -0.62 -0.91 -15.95
C GLU A 46 -0.66 0.55 -16.42
N GLU A 47 -1.14 0.75 -17.64
CA GLU A 47 -1.48 2.08 -18.10
C GLU A 47 -2.87 2.45 -17.59
N ILE A 48 -3.01 3.62 -17.00
CA ILE A 48 -4.29 4.15 -16.56
C ILE A 48 -4.53 5.53 -17.13
N ILE A 49 -5.80 5.87 -17.30
CA ILE A 49 -6.22 7.24 -17.56
C ILE A 49 -6.54 7.84 -16.20
N LEU A 50 -5.74 8.81 -15.77
CA LEU A 50 -5.82 9.33 -14.40
C LEU A 50 -7.17 9.93 -14.07
N THR A 51 -7.77 10.70 -14.98
CA THR A 51 -9.11 11.28 -14.78
C THR A 51 -10.15 10.19 -14.51
N ASP A 52 -10.11 9.08 -15.24
CA ASP A 52 -11.03 7.97 -15.04
C ASP A 52 -10.79 7.28 -13.69
N ALA A 53 -9.53 7.02 -13.36
CA ALA A 53 -9.17 6.36 -12.11
C ALA A 53 -9.61 7.17 -10.89
N LEU A 54 -9.48 8.49 -10.92
CA LEU A 54 -9.82 9.35 -9.80
C LEU A 54 -11.32 9.56 -9.61
N THR A 55 -12.17 9.13 -10.54
CA THR A 55 -13.64 9.23 -10.38
C THR A 55 -14.17 8.38 -9.22
N THR A 56 -13.47 7.31 -8.87
CA THR A 56 -13.90 6.37 -7.83
C THR A 56 -13.03 6.44 -6.57
N ILE A 57 -12.03 7.33 -6.55
CA ILE A 57 -11.09 7.44 -5.42
C ILE A 57 -11.37 8.74 -4.66
N PRO A 58 -11.67 8.68 -3.35
CA PRO A 58 -11.87 9.87 -2.54
C PRO A 58 -10.63 10.78 -2.54
N GLU A 59 -10.86 12.07 -2.53
CA GLU A 59 -9.78 13.08 -2.62
C GLU A 59 -8.79 13.01 -1.47
N ASN A 60 -9.22 12.56 -0.30
CA ASN A 60 -8.32 12.42 0.86
C ASN A 60 -7.39 11.21 0.79
N TRP A 61 -7.52 10.37 -0.23
CA TRP A 61 -6.65 9.19 -0.40
C TRP A 61 -5.40 9.49 -1.21
N TYR A 62 -5.34 10.61 -1.93
CA TYR A 62 -4.19 10.95 -2.77
C TYR A 62 -3.78 12.41 -2.58
N SER A 63 -2.55 12.71 -2.97
CA SER A 63 -1.99 14.06 -2.88
C SER A 63 -2.36 14.88 -4.12
N THR A 64 -2.03 16.17 -4.07
CA THR A 64 -2.25 17.08 -5.21
C THR A 64 -1.57 16.54 -6.47
N ILE A 65 -2.31 16.54 -7.58
CA ILE A 65 -1.78 16.07 -8.86
C ILE A 65 -0.67 17.04 -9.32
N PRO A 66 0.56 16.54 -9.56
CA PRO A 66 1.65 17.41 -9.99
C PRO A 66 1.46 17.89 -11.43
N ILE A 67 1.99 19.08 -11.70
CA ILE A 67 2.01 19.65 -13.05
C ILE A 67 2.88 18.75 -13.94
N GLY A 68 2.40 18.44 -15.14
CA GLY A 68 3.14 17.65 -16.12
C GLY A 68 2.75 16.19 -16.21
N ILE A 69 1.90 15.71 -15.32
CA ILE A 69 1.31 14.36 -15.47
C ILE A 69 0.14 14.46 -16.43
N ASP A 70 0.16 13.61 -17.46
CA ASP A 70 -0.95 13.48 -18.41
C ASP A 70 -2.13 12.80 -17.71
N GLN A 71 -3.26 13.49 -17.67
CA GLN A 71 -4.45 13.02 -16.99
C GLN A 71 -5.47 12.38 -17.93
N ASP A 72 -5.35 12.58 -19.23
CA ASP A 72 -6.40 12.26 -20.20
C ASP A 72 -6.07 11.11 -21.15
N THR A 73 -4.84 10.62 -21.13
CA THR A 73 -4.42 9.47 -21.96
C THR A 73 -3.85 8.35 -21.10
N PRO A 74 -3.89 7.09 -21.56
CA PRO A 74 -3.31 5.98 -20.82
C PRO A 74 -1.82 6.20 -20.54
N SER A 75 -1.40 6.02 -19.30
CA SER A 75 -0.03 6.31 -18.88
C SER A 75 0.41 5.40 -17.74
N LYS A 76 1.61 4.82 -17.89
CA LYS A 76 2.27 4.06 -16.83
C LYS A 76 2.78 5.00 -15.73
N THR A 77 3.20 6.19 -16.11
CA THR A 77 3.63 7.23 -15.16
C THR A 77 2.48 7.64 -14.25
N ALA A 78 1.27 7.79 -14.80
CA ALA A 78 0.08 8.10 -14.02
C ALA A 78 -0.24 7.00 -13.02
N HIS A 79 -0.11 5.73 -13.42
CA HIS A 79 -0.30 4.60 -12.52
C HIS A 79 0.70 4.62 -11.37
N SER A 80 2.00 4.77 -11.68
CA SER A 80 3.05 4.82 -10.66
C SER A 80 2.85 6.00 -9.71
N TRP A 81 2.48 7.17 -10.22
CA TRP A 81 2.17 8.33 -9.39
C TRP A 81 1.00 8.03 -8.44
N LEU A 82 -0.07 7.43 -8.96
CA LEU A 82 -1.26 7.15 -8.15
C LEU A 82 -0.94 6.19 -7.01
N VAL A 83 -0.23 5.10 -7.30
CA VAL A 83 0.17 4.12 -6.27
C VAL A 83 1.04 4.79 -5.21
N LYS A 84 2.04 5.54 -5.63
CA LYS A 84 2.92 6.27 -4.71
C LYS A 84 2.14 7.29 -3.88
N SER A 85 1.23 8.01 -4.50
CA SER A 85 0.40 9.02 -3.82
C SER A 85 -0.52 8.40 -2.77
N LEU A 86 -1.15 7.26 -3.09
CA LEU A 86 -1.96 6.51 -2.12
C LEU A 86 -1.11 6.11 -0.91
N ALA A 87 0.11 5.63 -1.14
CA ALA A 87 1.01 5.23 -0.07
C ALA A 87 1.45 6.41 0.81
N ILE A 88 1.77 7.54 0.21
CA ILE A 88 2.16 8.75 0.94
C ILE A 88 1.03 9.22 1.84
N GLN A 89 -0.20 9.25 1.34
CA GLN A 89 -1.36 9.63 2.14
C GLN A 89 -1.66 8.64 3.25
N LEU A 90 -1.47 7.34 3.01
CA LEU A 90 -1.58 6.35 4.07
C LEU A 90 -0.57 6.60 5.18
N ALA A 91 0.68 6.87 4.82
CA ALA A 91 1.72 7.17 5.80
C ALA A 91 1.35 8.42 6.63
N SER A 92 0.81 9.45 5.99
CA SER A 92 0.37 10.67 6.69
C SER A 92 -0.82 10.42 7.62
N ARG A 93 -1.60 9.37 7.36
CA ARG A 93 -2.71 8.92 8.23
C ARG A 93 -2.25 7.97 9.33
N GLY A 94 -0.94 7.71 9.43
CA GLY A 94 -0.35 6.89 10.48
C GLY A 94 -0.07 5.44 10.11
N ALA A 95 -0.33 5.02 8.88
CA ALA A 95 0.01 3.67 8.43
C ALA A 95 1.53 3.48 8.40
N GLN A 96 1.98 2.27 8.73
CA GLN A 96 3.39 1.90 8.70
C GLN A 96 3.66 1.02 7.48
N PHE A 97 4.85 1.17 6.90
CA PHE A 97 5.27 0.39 5.74
C PHE A 97 6.57 -0.34 6.07
N PHE A 98 6.55 -1.65 5.92
CA PHE A 98 7.76 -2.49 6.02
C PHE A 98 8.16 -2.86 4.60
N LEU A 99 9.11 -2.10 4.05
CA LEU A 99 9.65 -2.30 2.70
C LEU A 99 10.72 -3.39 2.72
N ARG A 100 11.01 -3.99 1.56
CA ARG A 100 12.00 -5.07 1.41
C ARG A 100 11.80 -6.16 2.46
N THR A 101 10.55 -6.51 2.71
CA THR A 101 10.18 -7.43 3.79
C THR A 101 9.49 -8.65 3.21
N SER A 102 10.00 -9.82 3.55
CA SER A 102 9.42 -11.10 3.15
C SER A 102 8.64 -11.69 4.31
N ILE A 103 7.45 -12.18 4.04
CA ILE A 103 6.65 -12.89 5.03
C ILE A 103 7.11 -14.33 5.04
N LEU A 104 7.55 -14.82 6.19
CA LEU A 104 8.07 -16.18 6.38
C LEU A 104 6.97 -17.15 6.77
N GLU A 105 6.07 -16.75 7.66
CA GLU A 105 5.01 -17.60 8.18
C GLU A 105 3.83 -16.75 8.64
N ILE A 106 2.62 -17.27 8.44
CA ILE A 106 1.39 -16.70 8.97
C ILE A 106 0.78 -17.76 9.89
N ASP A 107 0.71 -17.46 11.19
CA ASP A 107 0.08 -18.34 12.18
C ASP A 107 -1.34 -17.82 12.45
N GLU A 108 -2.32 -18.44 11.81
CA GLU A 108 -3.71 -18.02 11.91
C GLU A 108 -4.31 -18.26 13.30
N GLU A 109 -3.84 -19.30 14.00
CA GLU A 109 -4.34 -19.61 15.34
C GLU A 109 -3.91 -18.56 16.36
N ARG A 110 -2.65 -18.13 16.28
CA ARG A 110 -2.09 -17.07 17.15
C ARG A 110 -2.32 -15.69 16.62
N GLN A 111 -2.73 -15.57 15.36
CA GLN A 111 -2.85 -14.29 14.65
C GLN A 111 -1.53 -13.52 14.69
N GLU A 112 -0.47 -14.17 14.22
CA GLU A 112 0.87 -13.63 14.18
C GLU A 112 1.49 -13.82 12.81
N ILE A 113 2.33 -12.85 12.40
CA ILE A 113 3.12 -12.91 11.17
C ILE A 113 4.59 -12.87 11.54
N SER A 114 5.36 -13.82 11.00
CA SER A 114 6.81 -13.83 11.08
C SER A 114 7.37 -13.27 9.79
N PHE A 115 8.33 -12.35 9.87
CA PHE A 115 8.88 -11.68 8.69
C PHE A 115 10.39 -11.49 8.79
N ARG A 116 11.01 -11.29 7.62
CA ARG A 116 12.41 -10.89 7.48
C ARG A 116 12.46 -9.62 6.63
N GLY A 117 13.03 -8.56 7.19
CA GLY A 117 13.20 -7.30 6.49
C GLY A 117 14.60 -7.12 5.91
N GLY A 118 14.72 -6.29 4.87
CA GLY A 118 15.98 -5.93 4.23
C GLY A 118 16.56 -4.62 4.71
N GLY A 119 15.95 -3.96 5.68
CA GLY A 119 16.38 -2.65 6.17
C GLY A 119 16.85 -2.69 7.63
N SER A 120 16.57 -1.63 8.36
CA SER A 120 16.91 -1.51 9.77
C SER A 120 16.17 -2.51 10.65
N ILE A 121 15.01 -2.97 10.22
CA ILE A 121 14.28 -4.05 10.89
C ILE A 121 14.61 -5.34 10.16
N SER A 122 15.44 -6.18 10.77
CA SER A 122 15.97 -7.37 10.11
C SER A 122 14.99 -8.55 10.14
N SER A 123 14.24 -8.71 11.22
CA SER A 123 13.24 -9.76 11.35
C SER A 123 12.39 -9.52 12.58
N GLY A 124 11.24 -10.17 12.63
CA GLY A 124 10.37 -10.06 13.80
C GLY A 124 9.11 -10.88 13.67
N VAL A 125 8.28 -10.77 14.70
CA VAL A 125 6.95 -11.34 14.76
C VAL A 125 6.00 -10.24 15.19
N GLU A 126 4.92 -10.06 14.45
CA GLU A 126 3.89 -9.08 14.76
C GLU A 126 2.53 -9.76 14.85
N SER A 127 1.72 -9.32 15.80
CA SER A 127 0.35 -9.79 15.93
C SER A 127 -0.60 -8.93 15.09
N TYR A 128 -1.72 -9.52 14.69
CA TYR A 128 -2.76 -8.81 13.95
C TYR A 128 -4.16 -9.23 14.44
N ASP A 129 -5.12 -8.34 14.26
CA ASP A 129 -6.55 -8.62 14.46
C ASP A 129 -7.22 -8.96 13.12
N GLY A 130 -6.79 -8.33 12.06
CA GLY A 130 -7.24 -8.61 10.70
C GLY A 130 -6.06 -8.68 9.74
N LEU A 131 -6.14 -9.59 8.76
CA LEU A 131 -5.11 -9.79 7.76
C LEU A 131 -5.73 -9.84 6.37
N TYR A 132 -5.14 -9.09 5.44
CA TYR A 132 -5.57 -9.03 4.05
C TYR A 132 -4.37 -9.27 3.15
N ASP A 133 -4.40 -10.36 2.39
CA ASP A 133 -3.30 -10.77 1.53
C ASP A 133 -3.60 -10.41 0.07
N PHE A 134 -2.80 -9.47 -0.45
CA PHE A 134 -2.89 -9.00 -1.83
C PHE A 134 -1.66 -9.40 -2.65
N ARG A 135 -0.87 -10.32 -2.17
CA ARG A 135 0.34 -10.77 -2.88
C ARG A 135 0.01 -11.60 -4.11
#